data_05f656cfd598cdb057bcefc75d2fc8ee
#
_entry.id   05f656cfd598cdb057bcefc75d2fc8ee
#
_cell.length_a   1.000
_cell.length_b   1.000
_cell.length_c   1.000
_cell.angle_alpha   90.00
_cell.angle_beta   90.00
_cell.angle_gamma   90.00
#
_symmetry.space_group_name_H-M   'P 1'
#
loop_
_entity.id
_entity.type
_entity.pdbx_description
1 polymer ?
#
loop_
_entity_poly.entity_id
_entity_poly.type
_entity_poly.pdbx_seq_one_letter_code
_entity_poly.pdbx_strand_id
1 'polypeptide(L)'
;MSDTRIYLDHAATTPVRREVIEAMLPYFTDKFGNPSSVYSIGRQSKRAIEEARETVARLIGAQPKEIFFTGSGTEADNWAIKGVAYANRNKGKHIITSAIEHHAVLHTCQFLEREGFEVTYLPVDSDGLVSPQQVADAIRPDTILVSIMFANN
;
A
#
# COMPACT_ATOMS: atom_id res chain seq x y z
N MET A 1 9.31 39.27 10.51
CA MET A 1 10.09 38.65 9.39
C MET A 1 9.43 37.30 9.10
N SER A 2 8.86 37.12 7.92
CA SER A 2 8.31 35.82 7.56
C SER A 2 9.48 34.85 7.35
N ASP A 3 9.59 33.86 8.19
CA ASP A 3 10.58 32.77 8.02
C ASP A 3 10.21 32.03 6.74
N THR A 4 10.87 32.36 5.62
CA THR A 4 10.64 31.74 4.33
C THR A 4 11.40 30.41 4.31
N ARG A 5 10.81 29.37 4.94
CA ARG A 5 11.37 28.03 4.90
C ARG A 5 11.20 27.42 3.52
N ILE A 6 12.30 26.97 2.92
CA ILE A 6 12.29 26.19 1.69
C ILE A 6 12.29 24.70 2.08
N TYR A 7 11.22 23.97 1.72
CA TYR A 7 11.10 22.54 1.96
C TYR A 7 11.28 21.78 0.63
N LEU A 8 12.25 20.88 0.57
CA LEU A 8 12.62 20.15 -0.64
C LEU A 8 12.49 18.62 -0.51
N ASP A 9 12.15 18.12 0.68
CA ASP A 9 12.03 16.67 0.93
C ASP A 9 10.59 16.17 0.74
N HIS A 10 10.06 16.35 -0.46
CA HIS A 10 8.69 15.90 -0.80
C HIS A 10 8.54 14.38 -0.90
N ALA A 11 9.66 13.62 -0.90
CA ALA A 11 9.63 12.18 -0.80
C ALA A 11 9.21 11.71 0.60
N ALA A 12 9.62 12.44 1.66
CA ALA A 12 9.24 12.12 3.03
C ALA A 12 7.78 12.49 3.32
N THR A 13 7.34 13.70 2.95
CA THR A 13 5.95 14.16 3.16
C THR A 13 5.62 15.37 2.30
N THR A 14 4.35 15.61 2.10
CA THR A 14 3.83 16.81 1.43
C THR A 14 2.70 17.44 2.24
N PRO A 15 2.47 18.77 2.15
CA PRO A 15 1.29 19.37 2.75
C PRO A 15 0.02 18.84 2.10
N VAL A 16 -1.04 18.68 2.90
CA VAL A 16 -2.36 18.33 2.36
C VAL A 16 -2.90 19.52 1.56
N ARG A 17 -3.38 19.26 0.35
CA ARG A 17 -3.97 20.29 -0.51
C ARG A 17 -5.21 20.88 0.16
N ARG A 18 -5.42 22.19 -0.05
CA ARG A 18 -6.49 22.94 0.60
C ARG A 18 -7.87 22.36 0.26
N GLU A 19 -8.10 22.00 -0.99
CA GLU A 19 -9.36 21.43 -1.46
C GLU A 19 -9.66 20.08 -0.78
N VAL A 20 -8.61 19.31 -0.46
CA VAL A 20 -8.75 18.05 0.29
C VAL A 20 -9.13 18.33 1.73
N ILE A 21 -8.50 19.30 2.40
CA ILE A 21 -8.85 19.70 3.77
C ILE A 21 -10.31 20.14 3.82
N GLU A 22 -10.73 21.02 2.91
CA GLU A 22 -12.11 21.54 2.84
C GLU A 22 -13.14 20.41 2.61
N ALA A 23 -12.80 19.40 1.80
CA ALA A 23 -13.63 18.22 1.59
C ALA A 23 -13.71 17.31 2.82
N MET A 24 -12.68 17.24 3.65
CA MET A 24 -12.62 16.41 4.85
C MET A 24 -13.37 17.04 6.05
N LEU A 25 -13.30 18.36 6.20
CA LEU A 25 -13.83 19.08 7.39
C LEU A 25 -15.24 18.68 7.80
N PRO A 26 -16.24 18.53 6.89
CA PRO A 26 -17.59 18.15 7.28
C PRO A 26 -17.69 16.78 7.98
N TYR A 27 -16.73 15.88 7.74
CA TYR A 27 -16.73 14.55 8.35
C TYR A 27 -16.25 14.54 9.80
N PHE A 28 -15.63 15.62 10.26
CA PHE A 28 -15.26 15.78 11.66
C PHE A 28 -16.36 16.42 12.52
N THR A 29 -17.35 17.06 11.91
CA THR A 29 -18.38 17.84 12.61
C THR A 29 -19.81 17.42 12.28
N ASP A 30 -20.19 17.45 11.00
CA ASP A 30 -21.59 17.30 10.57
C ASP A 30 -21.93 15.89 10.07
N LYS A 31 -20.94 15.23 9.42
CA LYS A 31 -21.10 13.91 8.76
C LYS A 31 -20.33 12.81 9.50
N PHE A 32 -20.34 12.83 10.81
CA PHE A 32 -19.51 11.99 11.70
C PHE A 32 -20.07 10.59 11.96
N GLY A 33 -21.15 10.20 11.31
CA GLY A 33 -21.86 8.95 11.61
C GLY A 33 -21.01 7.69 11.40
N ASN A 34 -21.21 6.70 12.28
CA ASN A 34 -20.60 5.39 12.07
C ASN A 34 -21.21 4.71 10.84
N PRO A 35 -20.41 4.36 9.81
CA PRO A 35 -20.91 3.76 8.56
C PRO A 35 -21.57 2.39 8.73
N SER A 36 -21.36 1.72 9.87
CA SER A 36 -22.01 0.45 10.21
C SER A 36 -23.40 0.63 10.82
N SER A 37 -23.80 1.86 11.18
CA SER A 37 -25.10 2.14 11.77
C SER A 37 -26.21 2.16 10.73
N VAL A 38 -27.40 1.64 11.11
CA VAL A 38 -28.55 1.51 10.20
C VAL A 38 -29.38 2.80 10.02
N TYR A 39 -29.16 3.80 10.86
CA TYR A 39 -29.89 5.08 10.80
C TYR A 39 -29.24 6.09 9.83
N SER A 40 -29.92 7.23 9.60
CA SER A 40 -29.60 8.17 8.50
C SER A 40 -28.16 8.68 8.49
N ILE A 41 -27.62 9.09 9.65
CA ILE A 41 -26.24 9.62 9.75
C ILE A 41 -25.22 8.54 9.38
N GLY A 42 -25.39 7.29 9.82
CA GLY A 42 -24.52 6.18 9.44
C GLY A 42 -24.59 5.86 7.95
N ARG A 43 -25.81 5.85 7.37
CA ARG A 43 -25.97 5.65 5.93
C ARG A 43 -25.30 6.75 5.09
N GLN A 44 -25.29 8.00 5.56
CA GLN A 44 -24.60 9.09 4.90
C GLN A 44 -23.09 8.86 4.84
N SER A 45 -22.48 8.48 5.96
CA SER A 45 -21.05 8.16 6.01
C SER A 45 -20.70 6.95 5.14
N LYS A 46 -21.54 5.90 5.17
CA LYS A 46 -21.35 4.71 4.32
C LYS A 46 -21.38 5.08 2.84
N ARG A 47 -22.34 5.90 2.42
CA ARG A 47 -22.42 6.35 1.03
C ARG A 47 -21.17 7.10 0.60
N ALA A 48 -20.65 8.01 1.42
CA ALA A 48 -19.44 8.77 1.12
C ALA A 48 -18.22 7.85 0.94
N ILE A 49 -18.08 6.81 1.76
CA ILE A 49 -17.01 5.81 1.64
C ILE A 49 -17.15 5.04 0.32
N GLU A 50 -18.36 4.59 -0.03
CA GLU A 50 -18.56 3.84 -1.27
C GLU A 50 -18.35 4.71 -2.52
N GLU A 51 -18.78 5.97 -2.53
CA GLU A 51 -18.50 6.92 -3.61
C GLU A 51 -17.00 7.18 -3.79
N ALA A 52 -16.25 7.31 -2.69
CA ALA A 52 -14.79 7.41 -2.72
C ALA A 52 -14.14 6.12 -3.28
N ARG A 53 -14.63 4.96 -2.83
CA ARG A 53 -14.18 3.64 -3.29
C ARG A 53 -14.39 3.45 -4.79
N GLU A 54 -15.58 3.78 -5.29
CA GLU A 54 -15.91 3.74 -6.72
C GLU A 54 -15.02 4.68 -7.53
N THR A 55 -14.72 5.86 -6.99
CA THR A 55 -13.84 6.83 -7.64
C THR A 55 -12.42 6.31 -7.77
N VAL A 56 -11.84 5.76 -6.69
CA VAL A 56 -10.50 5.15 -6.73
C VAL A 56 -10.48 3.97 -7.70
N ALA A 57 -11.46 3.07 -7.62
CA ALA A 57 -11.56 1.90 -8.49
C ALA A 57 -11.56 2.31 -9.97
N ARG A 58 -12.38 3.30 -10.34
CA ARG A 58 -12.45 3.82 -11.72
C ARG A 58 -11.12 4.40 -12.20
N LEU A 59 -10.40 5.13 -11.33
CA LEU A 59 -9.12 5.76 -11.68
C LEU A 59 -8.01 4.74 -11.97
N ILE A 60 -8.03 3.58 -11.32
CA ILE A 60 -7.01 2.54 -11.51
C ILE A 60 -7.51 1.34 -12.34
N GLY A 61 -8.72 1.42 -12.92
CA GLY A 61 -9.27 0.35 -13.75
C GLY A 61 -9.68 -0.91 -12.98
N ALA A 62 -9.98 -0.77 -11.67
CA ALA A 62 -10.40 -1.84 -10.78
C ALA A 62 -11.93 -1.81 -10.53
N GLN A 63 -12.45 -2.86 -9.87
CA GLN A 63 -13.82 -2.88 -9.35
C GLN A 63 -13.85 -2.34 -7.91
N PRO A 64 -14.95 -1.71 -7.45
CA PRO A 64 -15.05 -1.20 -6.08
C PRO A 64 -14.74 -2.23 -4.99
N LYS A 65 -15.14 -3.50 -5.18
CA LYS A 65 -14.88 -4.60 -4.25
C LYS A 65 -13.40 -4.97 -4.10
N GLU A 66 -12.53 -4.48 -5.00
CA GLU A 66 -11.07 -4.72 -5.00
C GLU A 66 -10.31 -3.60 -4.28
N ILE A 67 -11.02 -2.55 -3.83
CA ILE A 67 -10.42 -1.40 -3.13
C ILE A 67 -10.64 -1.54 -1.63
N PHE A 68 -9.56 -1.47 -0.87
CA PHE A 68 -9.56 -1.50 0.58
C PHE A 68 -8.83 -0.27 1.12
N PHE A 69 -9.50 0.51 1.96
CA PHE A 69 -8.86 1.64 2.64
C PHE A 69 -8.13 1.17 3.88
N THR A 70 -6.90 1.64 4.05
CA THR A 70 -6.03 1.35 5.19
C THR A 70 -5.59 2.65 5.85
N GLY A 71 -5.09 2.58 7.07
CA GLY A 71 -4.61 3.74 7.82
C GLY A 71 -3.25 4.27 7.33
N SER A 72 -2.50 3.46 6.54
CA SER A 72 -1.19 3.84 6.01
C SER A 72 -0.73 2.91 4.89
N GLY A 73 0.29 3.33 4.11
CA GLY A 73 0.97 2.46 3.16
C GLY A 73 1.62 1.25 3.83
N THR A 74 2.18 1.42 5.03
CA THR A 74 2.75 0.31 5.82
C THR A 74 1.70 -0.76 6.13
N GLU A 75 0.49 -0.38 6.49
CA GLU A 75 -0.61 -1.34 6.71
C GLU A 75 -1.00 -2.02 5.39
N ALA A 76 -1.10 -1.27 4.30
CA ALA A 76 -1.43 -1.80 2.98
C ALA A 76 -0.41 -2.84 2.51
N ASP A 77 0.89 -2.52 2.59
CA ASP A 77 1.99 -3.42 2.22
C ASP A 77 1.98 -4.71 3.06
N ASN A 78 1.84 -4.56 4.38
CA ASN A 78 1.76 -5.71 5.29
C ASN A 78 0.55 -6.60 4.96
N TRP A 79 -0.60 -6.00 4.73
CA TRP A 79 -1.81 -6.75 4.41
C TRP A 79 -1.68 -7.47 3.07
N ALA A 80 -1.18 -6.79 2.04
CA ALA A 80 -1.00 -7.39 0.72
C ALA A 80 0.01 -8.55 0.76
N ILE A 81 1.20 -8.34 1.29
CA ILE A 81 2.28 -9.33 1.30
C ILE A 81 1.91 -10.53 2.18
N LYS A 82 1.50 -10.31 3.43
CA LYS A 82 1.09 -11.39 4.33
C LYS A 82 -0.16 -12.12 3.84
N GLY A 83 -1.13 -11.36 3.31
CA GLY A 83 -2.35 -11.93 2.75
C GLY A 83 -2.08 -12.88 1.60
N VAL A 84 -1.24 -12.47 0.63
CA VAL A 84 -0.83 -13.33 -0.49
C VAL A 84 -0.02 -14.52 0.00
N ALA A 85 0.95 -14.30 0.89
CA ALA A 85 1.79 -15.36 1.44
C ALA A 85 0.97 -16.46 2.12
N TYR A 86 0.08 -16.08 3.03
CA TYR A 86 -0.75 -17.04 3.76
C TYR A 86 -1.81 -17.73 2.89
N ALA A 87 -2.43 -17.00 1.97
CA ALA A 87 -3.42 -17.56 1.05
C ALA A 87 -2.81 -18.61 0.10
N ASN A 88 -1.53 -18.46 -0.26
CA ASN A 88 -0.86 -19.34 -1.20
C ASN A 88 0.15 -20.30 -0.57
N ARG A 89 0.29 -20.35 0.75
CA ARG A 89 1.29 -21.19 1.45
C ARG A 89 1.27 -22.68 1.10
N ASN A 90 0.13 -23.16 0.60
CA ASN A 90 -0.01 -24.55 0.15
C ASN A 90 0.49 -24.76 -1.29
N LYS A 91 0.72 -23.68 -2.06
CA LYS A 91 1.26 -23.71 -3.42
C LYS A 91 2.77 -23.51 -3.44
N GLY A 92 3.28 -22.78 -2.45
CA GLY A 92 4.70 -22.47 -2.32
C GLY A 92 4.97 -21.53 -1.14
N LYS A 93 6.26 -21.30 -0.90
CA LYS A 93 6.72 -20.43 0.19
C LYS A 93 7.78 -19.43 -0.23
N HIS A 94 8.07 -19.32 -1.51
CA HIS A 94 9.10 -18.41 -2.01
C HIS A 94 8.52 -17.06 -2.43
N ILE A 95 9.18 -16.00 -1.96
CA ILE A 95 8.87 -14.58 -2.23
C ILE A 95 10.10 -13.92 -2.83
N ILE A 96 9.92 -13.10 -3.85
CA ILE A 96 10.98 -12.29 -4.45
C ILE A 96 10.67 -10.82 -4.18
N THR A 97 11.68 -10.08 -3.72
CA THR A 97 11.59 -8.64 -3.51
C THR A 97 12.93 -7.96 -3.83
N SER A 98 12.99 -6.62 -3.84
CA SER A 98 14.25 -5.92 -4.03
C SER A 98 14.96 -5.62 -2.71
N ALA A 99 16.29 -5.45 -2.76
CA ALA A 99 17.09 -5.12 -1.59
C ALA A 99 16.87 -3.68 -1.10
N ILE A 100 16.26 -2.82 -1.92
CA ILE A 100 16.04 -1.40 -1.64
C ILE A 100 14.57 -1.06 -1.29
N GLU A 101 13.75 -2.04 -1.00
CA GLU A 101 12.35 -1.80 -0.64
C GLU A 101 12.19 -0.90 0.59
N HIS A 102 11.04 -0.24 0.69
CA HIS A 102 10.66 0.44 1.91
C HIS A 102 10.62 -0.54 3.10
N HIS A 103 10.93 -0.08 4.30
CA HIS A 103 10.95 -0.92 5.52
C HIS A 103 9.64 -1.67 5.77
N ALA A 104 8.50 -1.14 5.34
CA ALA A 104 7.22 -1.84 5.43
C ALA A 104 7.23 -3.18 4.69
N VAL A 105 7.93 -3.26 3.55
CA VAL A 105 8.10 -4.48 2.75
C VAL A 105 9.21 -5.35 3.34
N LEU A 106 10.41 -4.77 3.57
CA LEU A 106 11.57 -5.52 4.07
C LEU A 106 11.27 -6.21 5.41
N HIS A 107 10.73 -5.48 6.39
CA HIS A 107 10.41 -6.05 7.70
C HIS A 107 9.28 -7.08 7.63
N THR A 108 8.33 -6.91 6.70
CA THR A 108 7.29 -7.91 6.47
C THR A 108 7.87 -9.19 5.87
N CYS A 109 8.79 -9.08 4.91
CA CYS A 109 9.51 -10.23 4.36
C CYS A 109 10.34 -10.94 5.44
N GLN A 110 11.12 -10.20 6.23
CA GLN A 110 11.89 -10.76 7.37
C GLN A 110 10.99 -11.44 8.42
N PHE A 111 9.79 -10.92 8.64
CA PHE A 111 8.81 -11.58 9.51
C PHE A 111 8.35 -12.91 8.90
N LEU A 112 8.04 -12.93 7.59
CA LEU A 112 7.61 -14.16 6.91
C LEU A 112 8.73 -15.22 6.85
N GLU A 113 10.01 -14.83 6.77
CA GLU A 113 11.14 -15.77 6.89
C GLU A 113 11.10 -16.52 8.23
N ARG A 114 10.79 -15.82 9.32
CA ARG A 114 10.63 -16.45 10.65
C ARG A 114 9.41 -17.39 10.72
N GLU A 115 8.42 -17.18 9.86
CA GLU A 115 7.24 -18.03 9.69
C GLU A 115 7.48 -19.20 8.71
N GLY A 116 8.72 -19.36 8.22
CA GLY A 116 9.13 -20.45 7.36
C GLY A 116 8.86 -20.25 5.88
N PHE A 117 8.76 -18.98 5.42
CA PHE A 117 8.86 -18.61 4.03
C PHE A 117 10.34 -18.37 3.65
N GLU A 118 10.63 -18.42 2.36
CA GLU A 118 11.95 -18.10 1.81
C GLU A 118 11.84 -16.80 1.01
N VAL A 119 12.78 -15.88 1.20
CA VAL A 119 12.78 -14.59 0.50
C VAL A 119 14.06 -14.40 -0.28
N THR A 120 13.93 -14.13 -1.57
CA THR A 120 15.04 -13.68 -2.42
C THR A 120 15.01 -12.16 -2.50
N TYR A 121 16.06 -11.51 -2.01
CA TYR A 121 16.28 -10.07 -2.11
C TYR A 121 17.16 -9.79 -3.32
N LEU A 122 16.56 -9.28 -4.39
CA LEU A 122 17.30 -8.97 -5.62
C LEU A 122 18.18 -7.74 -5.42
N PRO A 123 19.45 -7.79 -5.82
CA PRO A 123 20.30 -6.62 -5.86
C PRO A 123 19.81 -5.65 -6.94
N VAL A 124 20.16 -4.39 -6.79
CA VAL A 124 19.93 -3.34 -7.80
C VAL A 124 21.25 -2.91 -8.43
N ASP A 125 21.17 -2.30 -9.59
CA ASP A 125 22.31 -1.67 -10.25
C ASP A 125 22.66 -0.30 -9.63
N SER A 126 23.61 0.43 -10.25
CA SER A 126 24.03 1.76 -9.78
C SER A 126 22.93 2.82 -9.84
N ASP A 127 21.90 2.61 -10.65
CA ASP A 127 20.76 3.49 -10.82
C ASP A 127 19.55 3.08 -9.95
N GLY A 128 19.72 2.01 -9.14
CA GLY A 128 18.68 1.48 -8.26
C GLY A 128 17.65 0.61 -8.98
N LEU A 129 17.95 0.09 -10.16
CA LEU A 129 17.02 -0.70 -10.96
C LEU A 129 17.21 -2.21 -10.74
N VAL A 130 16.10 -2.93 -10.69
CA VAL A 130 16.04 -4.40 -10.79
C VAL A 130 15.80 -4.77 -12.25
N SER A 131 16.61 -5.65 -12.81
CA SER A 131 16.38 -6.11 -14.19
C SER A 131 15.28 -7.18 -14.26
N PRO A 132 14.44 -7.18 -15.30
CA PRO A 132 13.47 -8.26 -15.52
C PRO A 132 14.11 -9.65 -15.59
N GLN A 133 15.35 -9.74 -16.10
CA GLN A 133 16.08 -11.01 -16.19
C GLN A 133 16.43 -11.55 -14.80
N GLN A 134 16.87 -10.69 -13.86
CA GLN A 134 17.12 -11.11 -12.47
C GLN A 134 15.86 -11.70 -11.82
N VAL A 135 14.69 -11.08 -12.08
CA VAL A 135 13.42 -11.61 -11.57
C VAL A 135 13.13 -12.99 -12.20
N ALA A 136 13.27 -13.10 -13.53
CA ALA A 136 13.01 -14.35 -14.24
C ALA A 136 13.92 -15.49 -13.75
N ASP A 137 15.20 -15.22 -13.53
CA ASP A 137 16.19 -16.20 -13.05
C ASP A 137 15.92 -16.62 -11.58
N ALA A 138 15.30 -15.74 -10.78
CA ALA A 138 14.96 -16.01 -9.38
C ALA A 138 13.63 -16.75 -9.21
N ILE A 139 12.76 -16.79 -10.23
CA ILE A 139 11.47 -17.48 -10.16
C ILE A 139 11.69 -18.99 -10.05
N ARG A 140 11.05 -19.60 -9.06
CA ARG A 140 11.05 -21.04 -8.78
C ARG A 140 9.62 -21.59 -8.88
N PRO A 141 9.45 -22.93 -9.01
CA PRO A 141 8.11 -23.53 -9.03
C PRO A 141 7.25 -23.22 -7.80
N ASP A 142 7.87 -22.91 -6.66
CA ASP A 142 7.23 -22.55 -5.40
C ASP A 142 7.19 -21.03 -5.14
N THR A 143 7.52 -20.19 -6.13
CA THR A 143 7.38 -18.73 -6.03
C THR A 143 5.91 -18.34 -6.05
N ILE A 144 5.46 -17.65 -4.99
CA ILE A 144 4.06 -17.25 -4.81
C ILE A 144 3.85 -15.74 -4.89
N LEU A 145 4.92 -14.95 -4.80
CA LEU A 145 4.84 -13.50 -4.83
C LEU A 145 6.14 -12.91 -5.38
N VAL A 146 5.99 -11.90 -6.24
CA VAL A 146 7.05 -10.96 -6.60
C VAL A 146 6.58 -9.56 -6.24
N SER A 147 7.34 -8.85 -5.42
CA SER A 147 7.02 -7.49 -4.95
C SER A 147 8.22 -6.59 -5.15
N ILE A 148 8.15 -5.70 -6.13
CA ILE A 148 9.22 -4.75 -6.47
C ILE A 148 8.63 -3.34 -6.45
N MET A 149 9.24 -2.43 -5.69
CA MET A 149 8.80 -1.05 -5.65
C MET A 149 9.03 -0.35 -7.00
N PHE A 150 8.12 0.56 -7.34
CA PHE A 150 8.23 1.35 -8.57
C PHE A 150 9.32 2.44 -8.46
N ALA A 151 9.44 3.07 -7.30
CA ALA A 151 10.44 4.09 -7.02
C ALA A 151 10.77 4.09 -5.52
N ASN A 152 12.05 4.23 -5.20
CA ASN A 152 12.51 4.41 -3.82
C ASN A 152 12.43 5.89 -3.44
N ASN A 153 12.02 6.21 -2.20
CA ASN A 153 11.90 7.56 -1.66
C ASN A 153 13.21 8.11 -1.05
#